data_5c91cd8277fbfb2a3bed5796453e59c1
#
_entry.id   5c91cd8277fbfb2a3bed5796453e59c1
#
_cell.length_a   1.000
_cell.length_b   1.000
_cell.length_c   1.000
_cell.angle_alpha   90.00
_cell.angle_beta   90.00
_cell.angle_gamma   90.00
#
_symmetry.space_group_name_H-M   'P 1'
#
loop_
_entity.id
_entity.type
_entity.pdbx_description
1 polymer ?
#
loop_
_entity_poly.entity_id
_entity_poly.type
_entity_poly.pdbx_seq_one_letter_code
_entity_poly.pdbx_strand_id
1 'polypeptide(L)' 'MKNTKLCPKCQSNNIVRFDGYTGSYGAGNNVMVGATIFSAINVNRYVCCTCGYTEEWIDREDIPAILNSKKAKR' A
#
# COMPACT_ATOMS: atom_id res chain seq x y z
N MET A 1 -12.34 2.62 0.43
CA MET A 1 -11.89 3.59 1.43
C MET A 1 -11.11 4.75 0.84
N LYS A 2 -10.26 4.50 -0.14
CA LYS A 2 -9.49 5.57 -0.78
C LYS A 2 -10.38 6.62 -1.45
N ASN A 3 -11.39 6.19 -2.19
CA ASN A 3 -12.25 7.09 -2.96
C ASN A 3 -13.55 7.43 -2.24
N THR A 4 -14.12 6.48 -1.52
CA THR A 4 -15.42 6.66 -0.84
C THR A 4 -15.26 7.22 0.57
N LYS A 5 -14.09 7.02 1.19
CA LYS A 5 -13.79 7.35 2.58
C LYS A 5 -14.75 6.69 3.57
N LEU A 6 -15.29 5.55 3.16
CA LEU A 6 -16.14 4.70 3.99
C LEU A 6 -15.58 3.29 3.98
N CYS A 7 -15.68 2.62 5.13
CA CYS A 7 -15.27 1.22 5.24
C CYS A 7 -16.29 0.34 4.53
N PRO A 8 -15.86 -0.53 3.59
CA PRO A 8 -16.79 -1.44 2.91
C PRO A 8 -17.33 -2.56 3.82
N LYS A 9 -16.76 -2.73 5.00
CA LYS A 9 -17.16 -3.78 5.93
C LYS A 9 -18.13 -3.31 6.99
N CYS A 10 -17.90 -2.13 7.57
CA CYS A 10 -18.76 -1.61 8.64
C CYS A 10 -19.38 -0.25 8.34
N GLN A 11 -19.03 0.34 7.19
CA GLN A 11 -19.54 1.62 6.70
C GLN A 11 -19.19 2.81 7.58
N SER A 12 -18.19 2.67 8.45
CA SER A 12 -17.66 3.76 9.24
C SER A 12 -16.88 4.74 8.36
N ASN A 13 -16.91 6.02 8.72
CA ASN A 13 -16.09 7.05 8.07
C ASN A 13 -14.81 7.36 8.86
N ASN A 14 -14.49 6.58 9.88
CA ASN A 14 -13.30 6.79 10.71
C ASN A 14 -12.09 6.13 10.04
N ILE A 15 -11.67 6.70 8.92
CA ILE A 15 -10.59 6.16 8.09
C ILE A 15 -9.33 6.99 8.27
N VAL A 16 -8.22 6.32 8.56
CA VAL A 16 -6.91 6.95 8.72
C VAL A 16 -5.99 6.45 7.61
N ARG A 17 -5.21 7.36 7.02
CA ARG A 17 -4.24 7.04 5.98
C ARG A 17 -2.83 7.05 6.55
N PHE A 18 -2.07 6.01 6.19
CA PHE A 18 -0.63 5.96 6.42
C PHE A 18 0.06 5.98 5.06
N ASP A 19 0.86 7.02 4.81
CA ASP A 19 1.60 7.13 3.56
C ASP A 19 2.67 6.06 3.48
N GLY A 20 2.88 5.54 2.27
CA GLY A 20 3.94 4.57 2.02
C GLY A 20 5.31 5.20 2.17
N TYR A 21 6.26 4.43 2.68
CA TYR A 21 7.65 4.85 2.73
C TYR A 21 8.56 3.62 2.74
N THR A 22 9.83 3.86 2.38
CA THR A 22 10.87 2.84 2.42
C THR A 22 11.97 3.33 3.35
N GLY A 23 12.16 2.64 4.45
CA GLY A 23 13.24 2.93 5.39
C GLY A 23 14.48 2.10 5.10
N SER A 24 15.46 2.17 6.01
CA SER A 24 16.68 1.37 5.93
C SER A 24 16.32 -0.11 5.91
N TYR A 25 17.04 -0.87 5.09
CA TYR A 25 16.85 -2.33 4.95
C TYR A 25 15.46 -2.73 4.46
N GLY A 26 14.75 -1.82 3.81
CA GLY A 26 13.42 -2.10 3.27
C GLY A 26 12.29 -2.02 4.28
N ALA A 27 12.52 -1.43 5.46
CA ALA A 27 11.48 -1.24 6.46
C ALA A 27 10.44 -0.23 5.97
N GLY A 28 9.20 -0.36 6.47
CA GLY A 28 8.12 0.56 6.17
C GLY A 28 7.05 -0.07 5.28
N ASN A 29 6.13 0.75 4.77
CA ASN A 29 5.02 0.31 3.93
C ASN A 29 5.43 0.29 2.47
N ASN A 30 5.97 -0.84 2.00
CA ASN A 30 6.46 -0.95 0.64
C ASN A 30 6.38 -2.37 0.12
N VAL A 31 6.52 -2.51 -1.22
CA VAL A 31 6.64 -3.80 -1.89
C VAL A 31 8.00 -3.83 -2.58
N MET A 32 8.79 -4.87 -2.28
CA MET A 32 10.10 -5.05 -2.88
C MET A 32 9.94 -5.71 -4.25
N VAL A 33 10.31 -4.99 -5.31
CA VAL A 33 10.22 -5.51 -6.69
C VAL A 33 11.59 -5.91 -7.24
N GLY A 34 12.64 -5.75 -6.44
CA GLY A 34 14.00 -6.12 -6.79
C GLY A 34 14.79 -6.53 -5.57
N ALA A 35 16.12 -6.65 -5.72
CA ALA A 35 16.99 -7.16 -4.67
C ALA A 35 17.46 -6.08 -3.67
N THR A 36 17.23 -4.79 -3.97
CA THR A 36 17.71 -3.67 -3.14
C THR A 36 16.56 -2.78 -2.69
N ILE A 37 16.84 -1.94 -1.70
CA ILE A 37 15.84 -0.98 -1.21
C ILE A 37 15.46 0.06 -2.29
N PHE A 38 16.34 0.28 -3.27
CA PHE A 38 16.04 1.19 -4.38
C PHE A 38 14.98 0.63 -5.34
N SER A 39 14.69 -0.67 -5.21
CA SER A 39 13.66 -1.33 -6.00
C SER A 39 12.34 -1.47 -5.25
N ALA A 40 12.21 -0.82 -4.09
CA ALA A 40 10.98 -0.87 -3.31
C ALA A 40 9.97 0.13 -3.85
N ILE A 41 8.69 -0.27 -3.84
CA ILE A 41 7.56 0.58 -4.21
C ILE A 41 6.75 0.86 -2.95
N ASN A 42 6.51 2.13 -2.67
CA ASN A 42 5.77 2.55 -1.49
C ASN A 42 4.29 2.15 -1.59
N VAL A 43 3.73 1.71 -0.47
CA VAL A 43 2.33 1.29 -0.38
C VAL A 43 1.62 2.21 0.61
N ASN A 44 0.56 2.86 0.15
CA ASN A 44 -0.28 3.68 1.01
C ASN A 44 -1.34 2.77 1.65
N ARG A 45 -1.56 2.95 2.94
CA ARG A 45 -2.47 2.10 3.70
C ARG A 45 -3.59 2.92 4.30
N TYR A 46 -4.82 2.45 4.13
CA TYR A 46 -6.03 3.05 4.69
C TYR A 46 -6.60 2.10 5.73
N VAL A 47 -6.80 2.58 6.93
CA VAL A 47 -7.24 1.75 8.06
C VAL A 47 -8.56 2.27 8.59
N CYS A 48 -9.54 1.38 8.73
CA CYS A 48 -10.77 1.68 9.44
C CYS A 48 -10.52 1.53 10.93
N CYS A 49 -10.62 2.63 11.66
CA CYS A 49 -10.37 2.63 13.10
C CYS A 49 -11.54 2.10 13.91
N THR A 50 -12.66 1.74 13.27
CA THR A 50 -13.81 1.16 13.94
C THR A 50 -13.75 -0.36 13.97
N CYS A 51 -13.47 -1.01 12.83
CA CYS A 51 -13.44 -2.48 12.74
C CYS A 51 -12.07 -3.08 12.43
N GLY A 52 -11.09 -2.25 12.06
CA GLY A 52 -9.74 -2.71 11.77
C GLY A 52 -9.50 -3.15 10.33
N TYR A 53 -10.49 -3.05 9.44
CA TYR A 53 -10.30 -3.37 8.03
C TYR A 53 -9.25 -2.44 7.41
N THR A 54 -8.35 -2.99 6.63
CA THR A 54 -7.24 -2.25 6.04
C THR A 54 -7.17 -2.52 4.54
N GLU A 55 -6.96 -1.46 3.75
CA GLU A 55 -6.70 -1.55 2.31
C GLU A 55 -5.33 -0.97 2.00
N GLU A 56 -4.65 -1.57 1.03
CA GLU A 56 -3.36 -1.08 0.55
C GLU A 56 -3.48 -0.66 -0.90
N TRP A 57 -2.88 0.50 -1.23
CA TRP A 57 -2.91 1.05 -2.57
C TRP A 57 -1.52 1.47 -2.99
N ILE A 58 -1.18 1.18 -4.25
CA ILE A 58 0.09 1.57 -4.87
C ILE A 58 -0.21 2.75 -5.78
N ASP A 59 0.71 3.74 -5.82
CA ASP A 59 0.57 4.87 -6.73
C ASP A 59 0.57 4.37 -8.18
N ARG A 60 -0.28 5.00 -9.00
CA ARG A 60 -0.48 4.56 -10.37
C ARG A 60 0.82 4.57 -11.18
N GLU A 61 1.69 5.54 -10.93
CA GLU A 61 2.98 5.65 -11.63
C GLU A 61 3.89 4.45 -11.36
N ASP A 62 3.69 3.74 -10.26
CA ASP A 62 4.52 2.62 -9.86
C ASP A 62 4.02 1.27 -10.36
N ILE A 63 2.81 1.22 -10.93
CA ILE A 63 2.24 -0.04 -11.42
C ILE A 63 3.09 -0.69 -12.51
N PRO A 64 3.65 0.05 -13.50
CA PRO A 64 4.51 -0.59 -14.51
C PRO A 64 5.71 -1.34 -13.92
N ALA A 65 6.29 -0.82 -12.82
CA ALA A 65 7.40 -1.50 -12.16
C ALA A 65 6.96 -2.83 -11.53
N ILE A 66 5.72 -2.89 -11.01
CA ILE A 66 5.13 -4.13 -10.49
C ILE A 66 4.97 -5.15 -11.62
N LEU A 67 4.42 -4.72 -12.75
CA LEU A 67 4.17 -5.60 -13.89
C LEU A 67 5.47 -6.18 -14.48
N ASN A 68 6.57 -5.42 -14.40
CA ASN A 68 7.87 -5.83 -14.94
C ASN A 68 8.75 -6.52 -13.90
N SER A 69 8.28 -6.70 -12.68
CA SER A 69 9.06 -7.34 -11.63
C SER A 69 9.20 -8.83 -11.87
N LYS A 70 10.42 -9.33 -11.75
CA LYS A 70 10.70 -10.77 -11.84
C LYS A 70 10.16 -11.55 -10.65
N LYS A 71 9.87 -10.86 -9.54
CA LYS A 71 9.31 -11.46 -8.34
C LYS A 71 7.79 -11.59 -8.40
N ALA A 72 7.13 -10.90 -9.35
CA ALA A 72 5.68 -10.92 -9.47
C ALA A 72 5.22 -12.29 -9.96
N LYS A 73 4.15 -12.80 -9.35
CA LYS A 73 3.53 -14.06 -9.73
C LYS A 73 2.06 -13.80 -10.05
N ARG A 74 1.55 -14.50 -11.04
CA ARG A 74 0.15 -14.38 -11.44
C ARG A 74 -0.59 -15.69 -11.21
#